data_0d4d67b33d14bf4d9c8a02c298d29a04
#
_entry.id   0d4d67b33d14bf4d9c8a02c298d29a04
#
_cell.length_a   1.000
_cell.length_b   1.000
_cell.length_c   1.000
_cell.angle_alpha   90.00
_cell.angle_beta   90.00
_cell.angle_gamma   90.00
#
_symmetry.space_group_name_H-M   'P 1'
#
loop_
_entity.id
_entity.type
_entity.pdbx_description
1 polymer ?
#
loop_
_entity_poly.entity_id
_entity_poly.type
_entity_poly.pdbx_seq_one_letter_code
_entity_poly.pdbx_strand_id
1 'polypeptide(L)'
;ARVNNKKFIEFIFGFDDAPHGHAEVEFKDVKVPPENMLLGEGRGFEIAQGRLGPGRIHHCMRTIGLAEVALEAMCKRLMSRKAFGKEVVRHSVWQERIADARINIEMTRLLTLKAATMMDEVGNKVAKNEIAMIKVAAPNMALKIIDDAIQAFGGAGVTTDPHLAQAYAGMRTLRLADGPDEVHRPVSYTH
;
A
#
# COMPACT_ATOMS: atom_id res chain seq x y z
N ALA A 1 -9.74 15.28 -25.98
CA ALA A 1 -8.66 15.03 -25.00
C ALA A 1 -7.58 14.19 -25.67
N ARG A 2 -6.33 14.53 -25.49
CA ARG A 2 -5.18 13.75 -25.96
C ARG A 2 -4.59 13.04 -24.75
N VAL A 3 -4.42 11.72 -24.83
CA VAL A 3 -3.85 10.90 -23.76
C VAL A 3 -2.50 10.39 -24.21
N ASN A 4 -1.44 10.76 -23.50
CA ASN A 4 -0.10 10.22 -23.71
C ASN A 4 0.23 9.31 -22.52
N ASN A 5 0.38 8.02 -22.77
CA ASN A 5 0.77 7.06 -21.72
C ASN A 5 2.20 7.32 -21.29
N LYS A 6 2.41 7.48 -19.98
CA LYS A 6 3.75 7.54 -19.37
C LYS A 6 4.02 6.24 -18.61
N LYS A 7 5.01 5.50 -19.05
CA LYS A 7 5.48 4.27 -18.41
C LYS A 7 6.49 4.58 -17.29
N PHE A 8 6.01 5.23 -16.24
CA PHE A 8 6.91 5.75 -15.20
C PHE A 8 7.45 4.65 -14.26
N ILE A 9 6.62 3.68 -13.92
CA ILE A 9 6.97 2.61 -12.98
C ILE A 9 7.85 1.55 -13.66
N GLU A 10 7.65 1.30 -14.94
CA GLU A 10 8.47 0.37 -15.73
C GLU A 10 9.97 0.74 -15.70
N PHE A 11 10.27 2.04 -15.62
CA PHE A 11 11.66 2.52 -15.60
C PHE A 11 12.39 2.19 -14.28
N ILE A 12 11.70 2.21 -13.14
CA ILE A 12 12.34 2.03 -11.82
C ILE A 12 12.27 0.58 -11.33
N PHE A 13 11.14 -0.12 -11.56
CA PHE A 13 10.86 -1.43 -10.98
C PHE A 13 10.61 -2.53 -12.01
N GLY A 14 10.62 -2.23 -13.30
CA GLY A 14 10.28 -3.18 -14.35
C GLY A 14 8.81 -3.60 -14.37
N PHE A 15 7.94 -2.90 -13.64
CA PHE A 15 6.50 -3.14 -13.60
C PHE A 15 5.76 -1.89 -14.03
N ASP A 16 4.89 -2.03 -15.03
CA ASP A 16 3.87 -1.04 -15.36
C ASP A 16 2.69 -1.20 -14.40
N ASP A 17 1.96 -0.11 -14.14
CA ASP A 17 0.74 -0.14 -13.34
C ASP A 17 -0.42 -0.69 -14.20
N ALA A 18 -0.19 -1.92 -14.65
CA ALA A 18 -1.11 -2.64 -15.51
C ALA A 18 -2.47 -2.88 -14.81
N PRO A 19 -3.55 -2.96 -15.60
CA PRO A 19 -3.59 -2.97 -17.05
C PRO A 19 -3.65 -1.59 -17.71
N HIS A 20 -3.80 -0.51 -16.93
CA HIS A 20 -4.17 0.80 -17.44
C HIS A 20 -3.03 1.82 -17.53
N GLY A 21 -2.00 1.66 -16.67
CA GLY A 21 -0.88 2.59 -16.59
C GLY A 21 -1.28 3.99 -16.14
N HIS A 22 -0.34 4.93 -16.29
CA HIS A 22 -0.55 6.35 -16.03
C HIS A 22 -0.50 7.14 -17.32
N ALA A 23 -1.25 8.23 -17.39
CA ALA A 23 -1.37 9.02 -18.61
C ALA A 23 -1.20 10.52 -18.34
N GLU A 24 -0.63 11.22 -19.31
CA GLU A 24 -0.73 12.67 -19.40
C GLU A 24 -1.99 13.01 -20.22
N VAL A 25 -2.88 13.81 -19.62
CA VAL A 25 -4.17 14.16 -20.25
C VAL A 25 -4.19 15.66 -20.53
N GLU A 26 -4.41 16.02 -21.79
CA GLU A 26 -4.57 17.40 -22.23
C GLU A 26 -6.04 17.67 -22.59
N PHE A 27 -6.60 18.74 -22.00
CA PHE A 27 -7.94 19.22 -22.32
C PHE A 27 -7.82 20.49 -23.16
N LYS A 28 -8.35 20.47 -24.40
CA LYS A 28 -8.41 21.63 -25.30
C LYS A 28 -9.85 21.94 -25.63
N ASP A 29 -10.33 23.11 -25.19
CA ASP A 29 -11.66 23.64 -25.50
C ASP A 29 -12.80 22.63 -25.30
N VAL A 30 -12.66 21.76 -24.27
CA VAL A 30 -13.66 20.75 -23.94
C VAL A 30 -14.86 21.42 -23.29
N LYS A 31 -16.01 21.40 -23.99
CA LYS A 31 -17.27 21.90 -23.44
C LYS A 31 -18.03 20.77 -22.76
N VAL A 32 -18.52 21.03 -21.57
CA VAL A 32 -19.38 20.13 -20.81
C VAL A 32 -20.62 20.86 -20.34
N PRO A 33 -21.74 20.16 -20.14
CA PRO A 33 -22.95 20.77 -19.59
C PRO A 33 -22.70 21.33 -18.17
N PRO A 34 -23.29 22.48 -17.79
CA PRO A 34 -23.10 23.09 -16.47
C PRO A 34 -23.46 22.17 -15.31
N GLU A 35 -24.45 21.29 -15.49
CA GLU A 35 -24.88 20.28 -14.50
C GLU A 35 -23.83 19.23 -14.18
N ASN A 36 -22.78 19.10 -14.99
CA ASN A 36 -21.63 18.23 -14.70
C ASN A 36 -20.68 18.83 -13.64
N MET A 37 -20.92 20.08 -13.22
CA MET A 37 -20.16 20.70 -12.15
C MET A 37 -20.56 20.10 -10.80
N LEU A 38 -19.62 19.41 -10.15
CA LEU A 38 -19.80 18.88 -8.80
C LEU A 38 -19.50 19.96 -7.77
N LEU A 39 -20.36 20.15 -6.79
CA LEU A 39 -20.24 21.10 -5.66
C LEU A 39 -20.13 22.60 -6.05
N GLY A 40 -19.50 22.96 -7.16
CA GLY A 40 -19.28 24.34 -7.60
C GLY A 40 -17.83 24.66 -7.94
N GLU A 41 -17.59 25.87 -8.42
CA GLU A 41 -16.28 26.34 -8.86
C GLU A 41 -15.25 26.36 -7.72
N GLY A 42 -14.01 25.97 -8.02
CA GLY A 42 -12.89 25.99 -7.06
C GLY A 42 -12.90 24.86 -6.01
N ARG A 43 -13.93 24.00 -5.97
CA ARG A 43 -14.10 22.96 -4.92
C ARG A 43 -13.54 21.58 -5.29
N GLY A 44 -12.72 21.47 -6.33
CA GLY A 44 -12.16 20.21 -6.78
C GLY A 44 -11.31 19.49 -5.73
N PHE A 45 -10.55 20.22 -4.92
CA PHE A 45 -9.76 19.64 -3.82
C PHE A 45 -10.64 19.03 -2.71
N GLU A 46 -11.75 19.68 -2.38
CA GLU A 46 -12.72 19.17 -1.40
C GLU A 46 -13.33 17.85 -1.88
N ILE A 47 -13.71 17.77 -3.16
CA ILE A 47 -14.22 16.56 -3.80
C ILE A 47 -13.18 15.44 -3.71
N ALA A 48 -11.93 15.74 -4.05
CA ALA A 48 -10.82 14.79 -3.97
C ALA A 48 -10.64 14.26 -2.54
N GLN A 49 -10.63 15.12 -1.52
CA GLN A 49 -10.45 14.70 -0.13
C GLN A 49 -11.64 13.86 0.40
N GLY A 50 -12.86 14.16 -0.01
CA GLY A 50 -14.04 13.35 0.33
C GLY A 50 -13.93 11.91 -0.21
N ARG A 51 -13.30 11.72 -1.36
CA ARG A 51 -13.05 10.42 -1.98
C ARG A 51 -11.83 9.72 -1.38
N LEU A 52 -10.75 10.45 -1.11
CA LEU A 52 -9.46 9.88 -0.72
C LEU A 52 -9.46 9.34 0.73
N GLY A 53 -10.25 9.91 1.64
CA GLY A 53 -10.33 9.41 3.01
C GLY A 53 -10.73 7.94 3.10
N PRO A 54 -11.91 7.55 2.61
CA PRO A 54 -12.33 6.15 2.52
C PRO A 54 -11.37 5.29 1.69
N GLY A 55 -10.85 5.84 0.59
CA GLY A 55 -9.87 5.18 -0.27
C GLY A 55 -8.60 4.75 0.47
N ARG A 56 -8.10 5.61 1.38
CA ARG A 56 -6.92 5.31 2.20
C ARG A 56 -7.15 4.13 3.14
N ILE A 57 -8.30 4.05 3.80
CA ILE A 57 -8.66 2.90 4.66
C ILE A 57 -8.70 1.62 3.82
N HIS A 58 -9.35 1.65 2.65
CA HIS A 58 -9.42 0.53 1.73
C HIS A 58 -8.02 0.08 1.27
N HIS A 59 -7.13 1.01 0.92
CA HIS A 59 -5.75 0.68 0.57
C HIS A 59 -5.01 -0.01 1.73
N CYS A 60 -5.15 0.48 2.95
CA CYS A 60 -4.50 -0.11 4.12
C CYS A 60 -5.00 -1.53 4.39
N MET A 61 -6.30 -1.79 4.25
CA MET A 61 -6.84 -3.13 4.47
C MET A 61 -6.36 -4.13 3.39
N ARG A 62 -6.29 -3.72 2.13
CA ARG A 62 -5.68 -4.56 1.07
C ARG A 62 -4.20 -4.82 1.30
N THR A 63 -3.48 -3.82 1.82
CA THR A 63 -2.06 -3.93 2.18
C THR A 63 -1.85 -4.97 3.27
N ILE A 64 -2.73 -5.02 4.28
CA ILE A 64 -2.71 -6.05 5.32
C ILE A 64 -2.90 -7.44 4.70
N GLY A 65 -3.88 -7.60 3.79
CA GLY A 65 -4.08 -8.85 3.07
C GLY A 65 -2.86 -9.30 2.27
N LEU A 66 -2.18 -8.36 1.61
CA LEU A 66 -0.95 -8.66 0.87
C LEU A 66 0.20 -9.08 1.80
N ALA A 67 0.33 -8.44 2.96
CA ALA A 67 1.32 -8.81 3.97
C ALA A 67 1.06 -10.22 4.53
N GLU A 68 -0.21 -10.62 4.72
CA GLU A 68 -0.59 -12.00 5.10
C GLU A 68 -0.15 -13.02 4.06
N VAL A 69 -0.42 -12.74 2.78
CA VAL A 69 -0.01 -13.61 1.67
C VAL A 69 1.51 -13.75 1.61
N ALA A 70 2.23 -12.65 1.77
CA ALA A 70 3.70 -12.66 1.78
C ALA A 70 4.27 -13.47 2.98
N LEU A 71 3.68 -13.31 4.17
CA LEU A 71 4.06 -14.07 5.35
C LEU A 71 3.79 -15.56 5.18
N GLU A 72 2.64 -15.92 4.64
CA GLU A 72 2.29 -17.33 4.35
C GLU A 72 3.28 -17.94 3.34
N ALA A 73 3.58 -17.23 2.26
CA ALA A 73 4.55 -17.66 1.25
C ALA A 73 5.96 -17.85 1.88
N MET A 74 6.39 -16.91 2.71
CA MET A 74 7.64 -16.99 3.47
C MET A 74 7.69 -18.24 4.34
N CYS A 75 6.65 -18.49 5.14
CA CYS A 75 6.58 -19.67 6.01
C CYS A 75 6.64 -20.98 5.21
N LYS A 76 5.85 -21.11 4.13
CA LYS A 76 5.88 -22.27 3.23
C LYS A 76 7.27 -22.51 2.66
N ARG A 77 7.93 -21.45 2.21
CA ARG A 77 9.30 -21.52 1.66
C ARG A 77 10.31 -21.98 2.70
N LEU A 78 10.28 -21.42 3.89
CA LEU A 78 11.23 -21.74 4.98
C LEU A 78 11.07 -23.17 5.50
N MET A 79 9.84 -23.70 5.51
CA MET A 79 9.56 -25.09 5.90
C MET A 79 9.99 -26.10 4.83
N SER A 80 9.85 -25.76 3.55
CA SER A 80 10.15 -26.67 2.45
C SER A 80 11.63 -26.73 2.09
N ARG A 81 12.39 -25.65 2.38
CA ARG A 81 13.81 -25.56 2.00
C ARG A 81 14.73 -26.07 3.11
N LYS A 82 15.68 -26.92 2.74
CA LYS A 82 16.78 -27.35 3.61
C LYS A 82 18.08 -26.64 3.25
N ALA A 83 18.82 -26.19 4.24
CA ALA A 83 20.14 -25.62 4.12
C ALA A 83 20.94 -25.91 5.40
N PHE A 84 22.23 -26.20 5.25
CA PHE A 84 23.11 -26.57 6.38
C PHE A 84 22.55 -27.72 7.24
N GLY A 85 22.02 -28.74 6.57
CA GLY A 85 21.54 -29.98 7.20
C GLY A 85 20.16 -29.93 7.88
N LYS A 86 19.47 -28.78 7.88
CA LYS A 86 18.14 -28.64 8.51
C LYS A 86 17.20 -27.74 7.69
N GLU A 87 15.90 -27.78 7.97
CA GLU A 87 14.93 -26.85 7.40
C GLU A 87 15.32 -25.40 7.80
N VAL A 88 15.19 -24.47 6.83
CA VAL A 88 15.63 -23.07 7.05
C VAL A 88 14.83 -22.40 8.17
N VAL A 89 13.56 -22.77 8.36
CA VAL A 89 12.73 -22.26 9.46
C VAL A 89 13.29 -22.54 10.86
N ARG A 90 14.16 -23.55 10.99
CA ARG A 90 14.80 -23.90 12.29
C ARG A 90 15.94 -22.96 12.70
N HIS A 91 16.28 -21.97 11.87
CA HIS A 91 17.21 -20.92 12.26
C HIS A 91 16.44 -19.81 13.00
N SER A 92 16.89 -19.44 14.20
CA SER A 92 16.18 -18.51 15.10
C SER A 92 15.84 -17.17 14.48
N VAL A 93 16.70 -16.64 13.60
CA VAL A 93 16.46 -15.38 12.88
C VAL A 93 15.15 -15.39 12.07
N TRP A 94 14.77 -16.54 11.50
CA TRP A 94 13.53 -16.66 10.75
C TRP A 94 12.31 -16.75 11.65
N GLN A 95 12.45 -17.43 12.80
CA GLN A 95 11.38 -17.50 13.80
C GLN A 95 11.07 -16.11 14.37
N GLU A 96 12.11 -15.32 14.67
CA GLU A 96 11.97 -13.93 15.09
C GLU A 96 11.25 -13.08 14.02
N ARG A 97 11.69 -13.13 12.77
CA ARG A 97 11.04 -12.38 11.67
C ARG A 97 9.57 -12.77 11.46
N ILE A 98 9.24 -14.05 11.58
CA ILE A 98 7.84 -14.53 11.48
C ILE A 98 7.01 -13.98 12.65
N ALA A 99 7.53 -14.02 13.87
CA ALA A 99 6.85 -13.48 15.06
C ALA A 99 6.61 -11.97 14.91
N ASP A 100 7.65 -11.22 14.54
CA ASP A 100 7.56 -9.77 14.33
C ASP A 100 6.57 -9.42 13.21
N ALA A 101 6.57 -10.18 12.11
CA ALA A 101 5.61 -9.99 11.02
C ALA A 101 4.17 -10.16 11.52
N ARG A 102 3.88 -11.21 12.28
CA ARG A 102 2.55 -11.44 12.87
C ARG A 102 2.13 -10.32 13.80
N ILE A 103 3.00 -9.90 14.72
CA ILE A 103 2.74 -8.79 15.65
C ILE A 103 2.42 -7.51 14.88
N ASN A 104 3.24 -7.15 13.89
CA ASN A 104 3.06 -5.92 13.12
C ASN A 104 1.80 -5.93 12.24
N ILE A 105 1.42 -7.08 11.69
CA ILE A 105 0.14 -7.24 10.96
C ILE A 105 -1.03 -6.97 11.90
N GLU A 106 -1.05 -7.58 13.10
CA GLU A 106 -2.16 -7.40 14.05
C GLU A 106 -2.24 -5.96 14.57
N MET A 107 -1.11 -5.34 14.93
CA MET A 107 -1.09 -3.93 15.31
C MET A 107 -1.65 -3.03 14.22
N THR A 108 -1.23 -3.25 12.96
CA THR A 108 -1.68 -2.44 11.83
C THR A 108 -3.16 -2.68 11.51
N ARG A 109 -3.63 -3.92 11.66
CA ARG A 109 -5.04 -4.27 11.48
C ARG A 109 -5.91 -3.55 12.50
N LEU A 110 -5.56 -3.60 13.78
CA LEU A 110 -6.30 -2.93 14.85
C LEU A 110 -6.34 -1.41 14.64
N LEU A 111 -5.21 -0.81 14.23
CA LEU A 111 -5.16 0.61 13.91
C LEU A 111 -6.06 0.95 12.71
N THR A 112 -6.10 0.09 11.69
CA THR A 112 -6.94 0.29 10.51
C THR A 112 -8.43 0.14 10.85
N LEU A 113 -8.79 -0.83 11.67
CA LEU A 113 -10.16 -0.98 12.18
C LEU A 113 -10.58 0.22 13.02
N LYS A 114 -9.70 0.74 13.89
CA LYS A 114 -9.95 1.98 14.63
C LYS A 114 -10.25 3.15 13.67
N ALA A 115 -9.46 3.32 12.62
CA ALA A 115 -9.69 4.39 11.65
C ALA A 115 -11.04 4.23 10.92
N ALA A 116 -11.43 2.99 10.60
CA ALA A 116 -12.72 2.69 9.98
C ALA A 116 -13.89 3.03 10.94
N THR A 117 -13.80 2.57 12.18
CA THR A 117 -14.82 2.88 13.21
C THR A 117 -14.96 4.38 13.44
N MET A 118 -13.83 5.09 13.58
CA MET A 118 -13.86 6.54 13.73
C MET A 118 -14.50 7.23 12.52
N MET A 119 -14.24 6.73 11.30
CA MET A 119 -14.86 7.29 10.10
C MET A 119 -16.39 7.05 10.09
N ASP A 120 -16.86 5.90 10.55
CA ASP A 120 -18.29 5.57 10.62
C ASP A 120 -19.01 6.40 11.70
N GLU A 121 -18.38 6.63 12.85
CA GLU A 121 -18.98 7.33 13.99
C GLU A 121 -18.95 8.86 13.85
N VAL A 122 -17.83 9.43 13.42
CA VAL A 122 -17.60 10.88 13.42
C VAL A 122 -17.25 11.46 12.05
N GLY A 123 -17.16 10.65 11.04
CA GLY A 123 -16.93 11.04 9.64
C GLY A 123 -15.47 11.32 9.29
N ASN A 124 -15.21 11.33 7.99
CA ASN A 124 -13.87 11.44 7.38
C ASN A 124 -13.06 12.65 7.87
N LYS A 125 -13.72 13.79 8.07
CA LYS A 125 -13.05 15.05 8.43
C LYS A 125 -12.48 15.03 9.86
N VAL A 126 -13.17 14.35 10.77
CA VAL A 126 -12.75 14.20 12.18
C VAL A 126 -11.74 13.07 12.30
N ALA A 127 -11.95 11.94 11.61
CA ALA A 127 -11.07 10.78 11.63
C ALA A 127 -9.72 10.98 10.86
N LYS A 128 -9.39 12.20 10.47
CA LYS A 128 -8.20 12.50 9.64
C LYS A 128 -6.87 12.00 10.23
N ASN A 129 -6.75 12.03 11.57
CA ASN A 129 -5.53 11.62 12.25
C ASN A 129 -5.34 10.11 12.16
N GLU A 130 -6.38 9.33 12.44
CA GLU A 130 -6.37 7.87 12.32
C GLU A 130 -6.08 7.42 10.89
N ILE A 131 -6.73 8.09 9.91
CA ILE A 131 -6.51 7.85 8.48
C ILE A 131 -5.06 8.16 8.08
N ALA A 132 -4.47 9.23 8.61
CA ALA A 132 -3.08 9.58 8.35
C ALA A 132 -2.11 8.55 8.96
N MET A 133 -2.37 8.10 10.19
CA MET A 133 -1.54 7.10 10.86
C MET A 133 -1.51 5.77 10.10
N ILE A 134 -2.65 5.24 9.68
CA ILE A 134 -2.69 3.97 8.94
C ILE A 134 -2.03 4.07 7.58
N LYS A 135 -2.13 5.22 6.92
CA LYS A 135 -1.55 5.45 5.60
C LYS A 135 -0.01 5.41 5.62
N VAL A 136 0.59 5.75 6.76
CA VAL A 136 2.04 5.58 7.00
C VAL A 136 2.35 4.16 7.48
N ALA A 137 1.60 3.64 8.45
CA ALA A 137 1.90 2.37 9.11
C ALA A 137 1.78 1.17 8.16
N ALA A 138 0.66 1.06 7.42
CA ALA A 138 0.35 -0.14 6.65
C ALA A 138 1.37 -0.43 5.53
N PRO A 139 1.72 0.51 4.62
CA PRO A 139 2.67 0.20 3.56
C PRO A 139 4.10 -0.03 4.08
N ASN A 140 4.51 0.64 5.16
CA ASN A 140 5.82 0.41 5.78
C ASN A 140 5.91 -0.99 6.42
N MET A 141 4.87 -1.42 7.12
CA MET A 141 4.75 -2.79 7.66
C MET A 141 4.83 -3.84 6.55
N ALA A 142 4.03 -3.67 5.49
CA ALA A 142 3.99 -4.62 4.38
C ALA A 142 5.32 -4.71 3.63
N LEU A 143 5.98 -3.58 3.37
CA LEU A 143 7.30 -3.56 2.73
C LEU A 143 8.31 -4.39 3.51
N LYS A 144 8.34 -4.26 4.84
CA LYS A 144 9.25 -5.04 5.68
C LYS A 144 8.99 -6.54 5.56
N ILE A 145 7.72 -6.95 5.60
CA ILE A 145 7.33 -8.37 5.52
C ILE A 145 7.63 -8.95 4.13
N ILE A 146 7.33 -8.19 3.08
CA ILE A 146 7.60 -8.61 1.70
C ILE A 146 9.11 -8.72 1.45
N ASP A 147 9.91 -7.79 1.99
CA ASP A 147 11.37 -7.84 1.91
C ASP A 147 11.92 -9.10 2.58
N ASP A 148 11.46 -9.43 3.78
CA ASP A 148 11.83 -10.66 4.49
C ASP A 148 11.39 -11.91 3.70
N ALA A 149 10.23 -11.88 3.06
CA ALA A 149 9.78 -12.96 2.19
C ALA A 149 10.66 -13.13 0.95
N ILE A 150 11.02 -12.03 0.27
CA ILE A 150 11.99 -12.05 -0.85
C ILE A 150 13.31 -12.67 -0.39
N GLN A 151 13.82 -12.26 0.78
CA GLN A 151 15.05 -12.81 1.34
C GLN A 151 14.94 -14.32 1.60
N ALA A 152 13.81 -14.81 2.10
CA ALA A 152 13.57 -16.25 2.32
C ALA A 152 13.56 -17.07 1.00
N PHE A 153 13.05 -16.48 -0.07
CA PHE A 153 13.06 -17.09 -1.40
C PHE A 153 14.43 -17.06 -2.05
N GLY A 154 15.32 -16.13 -1.65
CA GLY A 154 16.62 -15.92 -2.30
C GLY A 154 16.46 -15.43 -3.73
N GLY A 155 17.28 -15.88 -4.68
CA GLY A 155 17.21 -15.45 -6.07
C GLY A 155 15.82 -15.56 -6.71
N ALA A 156 15.02 -16.56 -6.35
CA ALA A 156 13.65 -16.70 -6.83
C ALA A 156 12.75 -15.54 -6.36
N GLY A 157 13.02 -14.94 -5.20
CA GLY A 157 12.23 -13.83 -4.65
C GLY A 157 12.23 -12.56 -5.49
N VAL A 158 13.26 -12.37 -6.33
CA VAL A 158 13.37 -11.21 -7.24
C VAL A 158 12.90 -11.50 -8.67
N THR A 159 12.35 -12.70 -8.90
CA THR A 159 11.69 -13.07 -10.15
C THR A 159 10.20 -12.78 -10.11
N THR A 160 9.51 -12.97 -11.22
CA THR A 160 8.05 -12.81 -11.32
C THR A 160 7.28 -14.00 -10.74
N ASP A 161 7.92 -15.17 -10.52
CA ASP A 161 7.22 -16.40 -10.12
C ASP A 161 6.49 -16.31 -8.77
N PRO A 162 7.12 -15.82 -7.65
CA PRO A 162 6.43 -15.69 -6.39
C PRO A 162 5.63 -14.37 -6.26
N HIS A 163 5.61 -13.53 -7.27
CA HIS A 163 4.99 -12.20 -7.28
C HIS A 163 5.43 -11.23 -6.16
N LEU A 164 6.46 -11.57 -5.37
CA LEU A 164 6.92 -10.78 -4.23
C LEU A 164 7.61 -9.49 -4.66
N ALA A 165 8.40 -9.51 -5.73
CA ALA A 165 9.04 -8.32 -6.27
C ALA A 165 8.01 -7.30 -6.78
N GLN A 166 6.94 -7.77 -7.45
CA GLN A 166 5.83 -6.93 -7.87
C GLN A 166 5.06 -6.36 -6.65
N ALA A 167 4.80 -7.19 -5.66
CA ALA A 167 4.17 -6.77 -4.41
C ALA A 167 4.99 -5.69 -3.70
N TYR A 168 6.32 -5.83 -3.65
CA TYR A 168 7.22 -4.82 -3.09
C TYR A 168 7.12 -3.49 -3.83
N ALA A 169 7.18 -3.51 -5.17
CA ALA A 169 7.03 -2.31 -5.99
C ALA A 169 5.69 -1.60 -5.75
N GLY A 170 4.59 -2.35 -5.71
CA GLY A 170 3.26 -1.82 -5.42
C GLY A 170 3.17 -1.18 -4.03
N MET A 171 3.73 -1.80 -3.00
CA MET A 171 3.74 -1.25 -1.64
C MET A 171 4.67 -0.04 -1.52
N ARG A 172 5.78 -0.02 -2.26
CA ARG A 172 6.64 1.18 -2.33
C ARG A 172 5.91 2.35 -2.97
N THR A 173 5.14 2.08 -4.02
CA THR A 173 4.29 3.09 -4.68
C THR A 173 3.22 3.63 -3.72
N LEU A 174 2.61 2.77 -2.90
CA LEU A 174 1.57 3.19 -1.96
C LEU A 174 2.07 4.18 -0.90
N ARG A 175 3.36 4.23 -0.60
CA ARG A 175 3.96 5.26 0.27
C ARG A 175 3.95 6.66 -0.36
N LEU A 176 3.69 6.77 -1.66
CA LEU A 176 3.62 8.01 -2.44
C LEU A 176 2.19 8.35 -2.84
N ALA A 177 1.43 7.34 -3.28
CA ALA A 177 0.05 7.50 -3.74
C ALA A 177 -0.88 7.99 -2.62
N ASP A 178 -1.90 8.76 -2.96
CA ASP A 178 -2.89 9.35 -2.05
C ASP A 178 -2.27 10.25 -0.96
N GLY A 179 -1.11 10.81 -1.24
CA GLY A 179 -0.29 11.61 -0.35
C GLY A 179 0.90 10.81 0.22
N PRO A 180 2.13 11.33 0.10
CA PRO A 180 3.32 10.67 0.62
C PRO A 180 3.36 10.65 2.15
N ASP A 181 4.22 9.79 2.70
CA ASP A 181 4.42 9.65 4.16
C ASP A 181 4.66 11.02 4.84
N GLU A 182 5.38 11.92 4.16
CA GLU A 182 5.72 13.26 4.66
C GLU A 182 4.52 14.20 4.79
N VAL A 183 3.46 13.96 4.03
CA VAL A 183 2.18 14.69 4.15
C VAL A 183 1.34 14.15 5.30
N HIS A 184 1.37 12.83 5.52
CA HIS A 184 0.56 12.19 6.55
C HIS A 184 1.17 12.29 7.97
N ARG A 185 2.50 12.27 8.09
CA ARG A 185 3.17 12.38 9.41
C ARG A 185 2.84 13.67 10.16
N PRO A 186 2.88 14.87 9.54
CA PRO A 186 2.47 16.10 10.23
C PRO A 186 1.00 16.08 10.69
N VAL A 187 0.09 15.51 9.88
CA VAL A 187 -1.32 15.37 10.26
C VAL A 187 -1.47 14.49 11.50
N SER A 188 -0.70 13.39 11.58
CA SER A 188 -0.71 12.48 12.73
C SER A 188 -0.13 13.11 14.00
N TYR A 189 0.73 14.13 13.87
CA TYR A 189 1.39 14.82 14.99
C TYR A 189 0.57 15.97 15.56
N THR A 190 -0.23 16.66 14.71
CA THR A 190 -1.05 17.81 15.13
C THR A 190 -2.36 17.33 15.77
N HIS A 191 -2.41 17.40 17.07
CA HIS A 191 -3.61 17.19 17.87
C HIS A 191 -4.33 18.50 18.21
#